data_df3b2d0c0e6406a0b0f4f8008dbb746c
#
_entry.id   df3b2d0c0e6406a0b0f4f8008dbb746c
#
_cell.length_a   1.000
_cell.length_b   1.000
_cell.length_c   1.000
_cell.angle_alpha   90.00
_cell.angle_beta   90.00
_cell.angle_gamma   90.00
#
_symmetry.space_group_name_H-M   'P 1'
#
loop_
_entity.id
_entity.type
_entity.pdbx_description
1 polymer ?
#
loop_
_entity_poly.entity_id
_entity_poly.type
_entity_poly.pdbx_seq_one_letter_code
_entity_poly.pdbx_strand_id
1 'polypeptide(L)'
;MKKIVVLISGSGSNLEAIIESCAAKKINGRVIHVISNNPDAYGLTRAAKFNIPSTIIDHKKFSSRIDFENSLEDCLDTLSPDLIVLAGFMRILG
;
A
#
# COMPACT_ATOMS: atom_id res chain seq x y z
N MET A 1 3.01 2.96 -18.61
CA MET A 1 2.06 2.65 -17.52
C MET A 1 2.69 3.01 -16.18
N LYS A 2 1.99 3.77 -15.34
CA LYS A 2 2.52 4.20 -14.05
C LYS A 2 2.54 3.07 -13.04
N LYS A 3 3.59 3.01 -12.24
CA LYS A 3 3.71 2.06 -11.13
C LYS A 3 3.08 2.65 -9.90
N ILE A 4 2.05 2.01 -9.38
CA ILE A 4 1.27 2.49 -8.24
C ILE A 4 1.54 1.61 -7.03
N VAL A 5 1.85 2.23 -5.90
CA VAL A 5 1.92 1.56 -4.59
C VAL A 5 0.76 2.08 -3.75
N VAL A 6 0.02 1.18 -3.14
CA VAL A 6 -1.14 1.53 -2.31
C VAL A 6 -0.85 1.22 -0.84
N LEU A 7 -1.07 2.19 0.02
CA LEU A 7 -0.89 2.05 1.47
C LEU A 7 -2.27 1.87 2.12
N ILE A 8 -2.40 0.81 2.93
CA ILE A 8 -3.67 0.45 3.58
C ILE A 8 -3.48 0.20 5.08
N SER A 9 -4.57 0.21 5.81
CA SER A 9 -4.59 -0.18 7.23
C SER A 9 -5.73 -1.14 7.55
N GLY A 10 -6.73 -1.25 6.71
CA GLY A 10 -7.97 -1.95 7.01
C GLY A 10 -8.48 -2.84 5.88
N SER A 11 -9.76 -2.73 5.57
CA SER A 11 -10.46 -3.66 4.68
C SER A 11 -9.95 -3.68 3.24
N GLY A 12 -9.39 -2.58 2.75
CA GLY A 12 -8.89 -2.52 1.39
C GLY A 12 -9.98 -2.40 0.32
N SER A 13 -11.18 -1.93 0.67
CA SER A 13 -12.22 -1.73 -0.33
C SER A 13 -11.81 -0.70 -1.38
N ASN A 14 -11.15 0.37 -0.95
CA ASN A 14 -10.61 1.36 -1.88
C ASN A 14 -9.48 0.80 -2.74
N LEU A 15 -8.68 -0.10 -2.17
CA LEU A 15 -7.63 -0.80 -2.93
C LEU A 15 -8.26 -1.60 -4.08
N GLU A 16 -9.31 -2.35 -3.81
CA GLU A 16 -9.99 -3.15 -4.83
C GLU A 16 -10.55 -2.25 -5.94
N ALA A 17 -11.14 -1.12 -5.57
CA ALA A 17 -11.65 -0.15 -6.54
C ALA A 17 -10.52 0.41 -7.43
N ILE A 18 -9.35 0.66 -6.86
CA ILE A 18 -8.19 1.14 -7.63
C ILE A 18 -7.71 0.06 -8.60
N ILE A 19 -7.63 -1.19 -8.14
CA ILE A 19 -7.22 -2.31 -8.99
C ILE A 19 -8.18 -2.46 -10.16
N GLU A 20 -9.48 -2.40 -9.90
CA GLU A 20 -10.50 -2.52 -10.94
C GLU A 20 -10.44 -1.36 -11.92
N SER A 21 -10.18 -0.14 -11.45
CA SER A 21 -10.05 1.03 -12.31
C SER A 21 -8.83 0.92 -13.23
N CYS A 22 -7.75 0.35 -12.74
CA CYS A 22 -6.56 0.08 -13.55
C CYS A 22 -6.87 -0.97 -14.62
N ALA A 23 -7.56 -2.04 -14.24
CA ALA A 23 -7.94 -3.11 -15.18
C ALA A 23 -8.89 -2.61 -16.26
N ALA A 24 -9.79 -1.68 -15.91
CA ALA A 24 -10.73 -1.07 -16.86
C ALA A 24 -10.09 0.07 -17.67
N LYS A 25 -8.81 0.33 -17.45
CA LYS A 25 -8.05 1.40 -18.13
C LYS A 25 -8.57 2.81 -17.85
N LYS A 26 -9.30 2.97 -16.74
CA LYS A 26 -9.70 4.30 -16.25
C LYS A 26 -8.53 5.03 -15.62
N ILE A 27 -7.57 4.26 -15.09
CA ILE A 27 -6.31 4.77 -14.55
C ILE A 27 -5.20 4.19 -15.41
N ASN A 28 -4.33 5.04 -15.96
CA ASN A 28 -3.20 4.59 -16.75
C ASN A 28 -2.06 4.16 -15.81
N GLY A 29 -2.27 3.05 -15.14
CA GLY A 29 -1.31 2.56 -14.16
C GLY A 29 -1.59 1.12 -13.77
N ARG A 30 -0.72 0.61 -12.93
CA ARG A 30 -0.83 -0.75 -12.38
C ARG A 30 -0.41 -0.72 -10.91
N VAL A 31 -1.20 -1.36 -10.07
CA VAL A 31 -0.81 -1.54 -8.66
C VAL A 31 0.27 -2.62 -8.62
N ILE A 32 1.49 -2.22 -8.30
CA ILE A 32 2.63 -3.13 -8.27
C ILE A 32 2.88 -3.70 -6.88
N HIS A 33 2.39 -3.04 -5.84
CA HIS A 33 2.66 -3.44 -4.46
C HIS A 33 1.66 -2.79 -3.52
N VAL A 34 1.40 -3.46 -2.40
CA VAL A 34 0.54 -2.95 -1.33
C VAL A 34 1.36 -2.95 -0.04
N ILE A 35 1.30 -1.87 0.72
CA ILE A 35 1.95 -1.77 2.02
C ILE A 35 0.86 -1.57 3.06
N SER A 36 0.87 -2.39 4.12
CA SER A 36 -0.05 -2.24 5.25
C SER A 36 0.73 -1.98 6.53
N ASN A 37 0.21 -1.08 7.37
CA ASN A 37 0.76 -0.88 8.71
C ASN A 37 0.09 -1.77 9.76
N ASN A 38 -0.79 -2.65 9.32
CA ASN A 38 -1.51 -3.58 10.19
C ASN A 38 -1.43 -4.99 9.61
N PRO A 39 -0.84 -5.97 10.34
CA PRO A 39 -0.71 -7.34 9.81
C PRO A 39 -2.06 -8.05 9.64
N ASP A 40 -3.11 -7.56 10.30
CA ASP A 40 -4.44 -8.17 10.24
C ASP A 40 -5.36 -7.49 9.22
N ALA A 41 -4.84 -6.57 8.40
CA ALA A 41 -5.65 -5.85 7.43
C ALA A 41 -6.21 -6.80 6.37
N TYR A 42 -7.52 -6.79 6.19
CA TYR A 42 -8.17 -7.63 5.18
C TYR A 42 -7.73 -7.26 3.75
N GLY A 43 -7.31 -6.02 3.55
CA GLY A 43 -6.77 -5.58 2.26
C GLY A 43 -5.58 -6.41 1.80
N LEU A 44 -4.83 -7.03 2.71
CA LEU A 44 -3.75 -7.94 2.35
C LEU A 44 -4.29 -9.18 1.65
N THR A 45 -5.43 -9.69 2.10
CA THR A 45 -6.13 -10.80 1.45
C THR A 45 -6.59 -10.39 0.05
N ARG A 46 -7.10 -9.16 -0.09
CA ARG A 46 -7.51 -8.65 -1.40
C ARG A 46 -6.32 -8.53 -2.36
N ALA A 47 -5.18 -8.04 -1.87
CA ALA A 47 -3.97 -7.97 -2.69
C ALA A 47 -3.55 -9.36 -3.18
N ALA A 48 -3.55 -10.34 -2.29
CA ALA A 48 -3.21 -11.72 -2.64
C ALA A 48 -4.17 -12.30 -3.69
N LYS A 49 -5.45 -11.97 -3.59
CA LYS A 49 -6.47 -12.41 -4.55
C LYS A 49 -6.15 -11.93 -5.97
N PHE A 50 -5.57 -10.74 -6.10
CA PHE A 50 -5.19 -10.18 -7.40
C PHE A 50 -3.72 -10.42 -7.74
N ASN A 51 -3.04 -11.28 -7.00
CA ASN A 51 -1.62 -11.62 -7.19
C ASN A 51 -0.70 -10.40 -7.08
N ILE A 52 -1.05 -9.47 -6.20
CA ILE A 52 -0.22 -8.29 -5.95
C ILE A 52 0.61 -8.54 -4.69
N PRO A 53 1.94 -8.40 -4.75
CA PRO A 53 2.78 -8.58 -3.59
C PRO A 53 2.50 -7.51 -2.53
N SER A 54 2.69 -7.86 -1.27
CA SER A 54 2.45 -6.94 -0.17
C SER A 54 3.58 -6.98 0.84
N THR A 55 3.72 -5.89 1.59
CA THR A 55 4.68 -5.77 2.69
C THR A 55 3.92 -5.24 3.90
N ILE A 56 4.23 -5.80 5.06
CA ILE A 56 3.66 -5.34 6.33
C ILE A 56 4.73 -4.57 7.08
N ILE A 57 4.43 -3.30 7.40
CA ILE A 57 5.29 -2.48 8.24
C ILE A 57 4.46 -2.12 9.46
N ASP A 58 4.48 -3.01 10.46
CA ASP A 58 3.63 -2.91 11.64
C ASP A 58 4.12 -1.78 12.55
N HIS A 59 3.35 -0.70 12.62
CA HIS A 59 3.72 0.48 13.41
C HIS A 59 3.87 0.16 14.90
N LYS A 60 3.26 -0.89 15.40
CA LYS A 60 3.36 -1.30 16.81
C LYS A 60 4.73 -1.89 17.16
N LYS A 61 5.50 -2.29 16.15
CA LYS A 61 6.82 -2.89 16.36
C LYS A 61 7.94 -1.86 16.40
N PHE A 62 7.62 -0.58 16.19
CA PHE A 62 8.61 0.49 16.20
C PHE A 62 8.49 1.29 17.49
N SER A 63 9.64 1.66 18.04
CA SER A 63 9.69 2.43 19.29
C SER A 63 9.33 3.90 19.09
N SER A 64 9.43 4.39 17.86
CA SER A 64 9.11 5.78 17.54
C SER A 64 8.46 5.87 16.16
N ARG A 65 7.76 6.99 15.97
CA ARG A 65 7.14 7.29 14.68
C ARG A 65 8.18 7.48 13.58
N ILE A 66 9.32 8.08 13.95
CA ILE A 66 10.41 8.32 12.99
C ILE A 66 10.97 7.01 12.47
N ASP A 67 11.16 6.01 13.32
CA ASP A 67 11.65 4.70 12.91
C ASP A 67 10.69 4.02 11.97
N PHE A 68 9.38 4.12 12.24
CA PHE A 68 8.35 3.59 11.37
C PHE A 68 8.39 4.29 10.00
N GLU A 69 8.46 5.62 9.98
CA GLU A 69 8.49 6.40 8.75
C GLU A 69 9.74 6.09 7.92
N ASN A 70 10.89 5.92 8.57
CA ASN A 70 12.13 5.57 7.87
C ASN A 70 12.01 4.20 7.20
N SER A 71 11.42 3.23 7.88
CA SER A 71 11.20 1.90 7.30
C SER A 71 10.26 1.97 6.10
N LEU A 72 9.21 2.78 6.20
CA LEU A 72 8.27 2.97 5.10
C LEU A 72 8.95 3.65 3.91
N GLU A 73 9.75 4.69 4.15
CA GLU A 73 10.49 5.38 3.09
C GLU A 73 11.45 4.44 2.39
N ASP A 74 12.19 3.61 3.14
CA ASP A 74 13.13 2.66 2.56
C ASP A 74 12.40 1.67 1.65
N CYS A 75 11.25 1.20 2.07
CA CYS A 75 10.44 0.30 1.26
C CYS A 75 9.96 0.99 -0.02
N LEU A 76 9.48 2.22 0.08
CA LEU A 76 9.02 2.98 -1.08
C LEU A 76 10.16 3.29 -2.04
N ASP A 77 11.35 3.63 -1.52
CA ASP A 77 12.52 3.89 -2.36
C ASP A 77 12.91 2.63 -3.15
N THR A 78 12.84 1.48 -2.53
CA THR A 78 13.13 0.21 -3.20
C THR A 78 12.13 -0.07 -4.31
N LEU A 79 10.87 0.25 -4.10
CA LEU A 79 9.80 0.01 -5.07
C LEU A 79 9.79 1.04 -6.20
N SER A 80 10.30 2.23 -5.95
CA SER A 80 10.36 3.35 -6.92
C SER A 80 9.02 3.59 -7.62
N PRO A 81 7.93 3.85 -6.88
CA PRO A 81 6.63 4.05 -7.51
C PRO A 81 6.54 5.40 -8.21
N ASP A 82 5.70 5.47 -9.25
CA ASP A 82 5.36 6.73 -9.89
C ASP A 82 4.27 7.46 -9.11
N LEU A 83 3.42 6.68 -8.39
CA LEU A 83 2.30 7.22 -7.63
C LEU A 83 2.12 6.41 -6.35
N ILE A 84 1.90 7.12 -5.25
CA ILE A 84 1.58 6.51 -3.95
C ILE A 84 0.16 6.92 -3.59
N VAL A 85 -0.70 5.94 -3.34
CA VAL A 85 -2.10 6.18 -2.98
C VAL A 85 -2.35 5.73 -1.54
N LEU A 86 -2.91 6.63 -0.75
CA LEU A 86 -3.31 6.32 0.63
C LEU A 86 -4.77 5.88 0.62
N ALA A 87 -5.00 4.59 0.74
CA ALA A 87 -6.35 4.02 0.68
C ALA A 87 -6.78 3.58 2.08
N GLY A 88 -7.19 4.54 2.88
CA GLY A 88 -7.56 4.28 4.27
C GLY A 88 -6.38 4.05 5.19
N PHE A 89 -5.23 4.61 4.85
CA PHE A 89 -4.03 4.48 5.68
C PHE A 89 -4.17 5.33 6.94
N MET A 90 -4.03 4.70 8.09
CA MET A 90 -4.36 5.32 9.39
C MET A 90 -3.18 6.01 10.07
N ARG A 91 -2.09 6.21 9.38
CA ARG A 91 -0.92 6.93 9.91
C ARG A 91 -0.73 8.22 9.16
N ILE A 92 -0.25 9.24 9.86
CA ILE A 92 0.11 10.53 9.26
C ILE A 92 1.57 10.42 8.81
N LEU A 93 1.81 10.74 7.55
CA LEU A 93 3.16 10.75 6.99
C LEU A 93 3.74 12.16 7.06
N GLY A 94 4.95 12.27 7.47
CA GLY A 94 5.62 13.56 7.46
C GLY A 94 6.18 14.05 8.73
#